data_525de37c8b56b096513b7d70e2f6684d
#
_entry.id   525de37c8b56b096513b7d70e2f6684d
#
_cell.length_a   1.000
_cell.length_b   1.000
_cell.length_c   1.000
_cell.angle_alpha   90.00
_cell.angle_beta   90.00
_cell.angle_gamma   90.00
#
_symmetry.space_group_name_H-M   'P 1'
#
loop_
_entity.id
_entity.type
_entity.pdbx_description
1 polymer ?
#
loop_
_entity_poly.entity_id
_entity_poly.type
_entity_poly.pdbx_seq_one_letter_code
_entity_poly.pdbx_strand_id
1 'polypeptide(L)'
;MACMEFTPEHRGIVRLEAREYGRSVLGAPLHYYPCRSACRLLVFAAIHGEEPETTFLLSRCLRAFDTNFGHIAFVLCANPDGATLGTRGNANGVDLNRNFATSNWNPAHVQSRSILE
;
A
#
# COMPACT_ATOMS: atom_id res chain seq x y z
N MET A 1 -25.98 -1.53 12.61
CA MET A 1 -24.70 -1.88 11.95
C MET A 1 -24.10 -3.01 12.75
N ALA A 2 -24.15 -4.24 12.25
CA ALA A 2 -23.62 -5.38 12.96
C ALA A 2 -22.09 -5.27 12.99
N CYS A 3 -21.52 -5.26 14.19
CA CYS A 3 -20.08 -5.38 14.37
C CYS A 3 -19.67 -6.77 13.86
N MET A 4 -18.89 -6.84 12.78
CA MET A 4 -18.37 -8.13 12.32
C MET A 4 -17.42 -8.67 13.39
N GLU A 5 -17.83 -9.76 14.04
CA GLU A 5 -16.93 -10.51 14.91
C GLU A 5 -15.84 -11.15 14.06
N PHE A 6 -14.61 -10.67 14.24
CA PHE A 6 -13.44 -11.27 13.61
C PHE A 6 -13.08 -12.55 14.35
N THR A 7 -13.51 -13.68 13.84
CA THR A 7 -13.08 -14.98 14.36
C THR A 7 -11.61 -15.24 14.03
N PRO A 8 -10.90 -16.05 14.85
CA PRO A 8 -9.50 -16.40 14.61
C PRO A 8 -9.23 -17.03 13.23
N GLU A 9 -10.20 -17.68 12.64
CA GLU A 9 -10.13 -18.31 11.32
C GLU A 9 -9.90 -17.30 10.19
N HIS A 10 -10.30 -16.04 10.36
CA HIS A 10 -10.06 -14.96 9.41
C HIS A 10 -8.67 -14.33 9.51
N ARG A 11 -7.81 -14.77 10.42
CA ARG A 11 -6.46 -14.23 10.59
C ARG A 11 -5.44 -14.71 9.56
N GLY A 12 -5.83 -15.69 8.73
CA GLY A 12 -4.82 -16.48 8.07
C GLY A 12 -4.27 -15.95 6.77
N ILE A 13 -5.06 -15.76 5.74
CA ILE A 13 -4.51 -15.74 4.38
C ILE A 13 -5.26 -14.73 3.52
N VAL A 14 -4.49 -13.88 2.81
CA VAL A 14 -4.99 -13.17 1.64
C VAL A 14 -5.11 -14.18 0.51
N ARG A 15 -6.32 -14.53 0.12
CA ARG A 15 -6.60 -15.56 -0.91
C ARG A 15 -6.46 -15.06 -2.35
N LEU A 16 -5.99 -13.83 -2.53
CA LEU A 16 -5.73 -13.23 -3.81
C LEU A 16 -4.29 -13.54 -4.23
N GLU A 17 -4.08 -13.81 -5.49
CA GLU A 17 -2.75 -13.99 -6.06
C GLU A 17 -2.10 -12.64 -6.31
N ALA A 18 -0.94 -12.42 -5.69
CA ALA A 18 -0.15 -11.22 -5.90
C ALA A 18 0.71 -11.32 -7.16
N ARG A 19 0.92 -10.18 -7.81
CA ARG A 19 1.87 -10.04 -8.92
C ARG A 19 2.90 -8.97 -8.58
N GLU A 20 4.15 -9.21 -8.98
CA GLU A 20 5.22 -8.21 -8.86
C GLU A 20 5.10 -7.20 -10.01
N TYR A 21 5.18 -5.89 -9.71
CA TYR A 21 5.18 -4.83 -10.70
C TYR A 21 6.49 -4.03 -10.74
N GLY A 22 7.42 -4.33 -9.84
CA GLY A 22 8.74 -3.69 -9.78
C GLY A 22 9.46 -3.99 -8.48
N ARG A 23 10.54 -3.26 -8.26
CA ARG A 23 11.34 -3.34 -7.03
C ARG A 23 11.54 -1.96 -6.44
N SER A 24 11.62 -1.91 -5.12
CA SER A 24 11.98 -0.71 -4.37
C SER A 24 13.46 -0.34 -4.58
N VAL A 25 13.87 0.80 -4.05
CA VAL A 25 15.28 1.25 -4.08
C VAL A 25 16.23 0.23 -3.45
N LEU A 26 15.82 -0.41 -2.35
CA LEU A 26 16.60 -1.45 -1.66
C LEU A 26 16.35 -2.86 -2.20
N GLY A 27 15.61 -3.00 -3.28
CA GLY A 27 15.39 -4.27 -3.97
C GLY A 27 14.22 -5.11 -3.45
N ALA A 28 13.42 -4.60 -2.53
CA ALA A 28 12.21 -5.28 -2.07
C ALA A 28 11.19 -5.39 -3.22
N PRO A 29 10.53 -6.54 -3.41
CA PRO A 29 9.54 -6.70 -4.46
C PRO A 29 8.30 -5.84 -4.17
N LEU A 30 7.80 -5.18 -5.20
CA LEU A 30 6.57 -4.38 -5.15
C LEU A 30 5.44 -5.23 -5.71
N HIS A 31 4.46 -5.56 -4.85
CA HIS A 31 3.36 -6.43 -5.18
C HIS A 31 2.04 -5.68 -5.31
N TYR A 32 1.20 -6.15 -6.21
CA TYR A 32 -0.20 -5.76 -6.30
C TYR A 32 -1.09 -6.99 -6.46
N TYR A 33 -2.34 -6.85 -6.07
CA TYR A 33 -3.38 -7.82 -6.29
C TYR A 33 -4.27 -7.32 -7.43
N PRO A 34 -4.23 -7.97 -8.61
CA PRO A 34 -4.97 -7.51 -9.78
C PRO A 34 -6.47 -7.68 -9.63
N CYS A 35 -7.22 -6.83 -10.28
CA CYS A 35 -8.65 -7.05 -10.51
C CYS A 35 -8.87 -8.23 -11.48
N ARG A 36 -10.00 -8.91 -11.33
CA ARG A 36 -10.38 -10.05 -12.18
C ARG A 36 -11.13 -9.63 -13.45
N SER A 37 -11.59 -8.39 -13.49
CA SER A 37 -12.33 -7.80 -14.60
C SER A 37 -11.83 -6.37 -14.86
N ALA A 38 -12.52 -5.57 -15.65
CA ALA A 38 -12.12 -4.18 -15.90
C ALA A 38 -11.93 -3.42 -14.57
N CYS A 39 -10.72 -2.95 -14.34
CA CYS A 39 -10.36 -2.25 -13.09
C CYS A 39 -11.06 -0.89 -13.04
N ARG A 40 -11.75 -0.62 -11.95
CA ARG A 40 -12.46 0.65 -11.71
C ARG A 40 -11.89 1.41 -10.51
N LEU A 41 -11.17 0.71 -9.65
CA LEU A 41 -10.59 1.29 -8.45
C LEU A 41 -9.22 0.65 -8.17
N LEU A 42 -8.24 1.47 -7.82
CA LEU A 42 -6.94 1.06 -7.35
C LEU A 42 -6.73 1.63 -5.94
N VAL A 43 -6.51 0.75 -4.99
CA VAL A 43 -6.32 1.10 -3.57
C VAL A 43 -4.87 0.87 -3.18
N PHE A 44 -4.23 1.92 -2.70
CA PHE A 44 -2.86 1.86 -2.16
C PHE A 44 -2.87 1.98 -0.64
N ALA A 45 -1.99 1.24 0.02
CA ALA A 45 -1.65 1.42 1.42
C ALA A 45 -0.14 1.66 1.57
N ALA A 46 0.26 2.24 2.69
CA ALA A 46 1.65 2.56 3.05
C ALA A 46 2.41 3.28 1.92
N ILE A 47 1.87 4.37 1.42
CA ILE A 47 2.61 5.32 0.58
C ILE A 47 3.70 5.99 1.43
N HIS A 48 3.35 6.34 2.68
CA HIS A 48 4.33 6.75 3.69
C HIS A 48 4.65 5.56 4.59
N GLY A 49 5.93 5.28 4.78
CA GLY A 49 6.37 4.12 5.54
C GLY A 49 6.09 4.23 7.05
N GLU A 50 5.96 5.45 7.56
CA GLU A 50 5.60 5.74 8.96
C GLU A 50 4.13 5.52 9.30
N GLU A 51 3.30 5.17 8.30
CA GLU A 51 1.85 4.96 8.42
C GLU A 51 1.46 3.47 8.18
N PRO A 52 1.99 2.51 8.98
CA PRO A 52 1.75 1.08 8.74
C PRO A 52 0.30 0.66 8.97
N GLU A 53 -0.50 1.48 9.65
CA GLU A 53 -1.91 1.21 9.97
C GLU A 53 -2.74 0.99 8.71
N THR A 54 -2.43 1.69 7.63
CA THR A 54 -3.15 1.57 6.36
C THR A 54 -2.96 0.18 5.74
N THR A 55 -1.74 -0.38 5.82
CA THR A 55 -1.45 -1.75 5.40
C THR A 55 -2.18 -2.77 6.27
N PHE A 56 -2.17 -2.60 7.59
CA PHE A 56 -2.86 -3.52 8.51
C PHE A 56 -4.36 -3.51 8.25
N LEU A 57 -4.97 -2.34 8.09
CA LEU A 57 -6.40 -2.20 7.83
C LEU A 57 -6.77 -2.87 6.50
N LEU A 58 -6.06 -2.54 5.41
CA LEU A 58 -6.33 -3.12 4.09
C LEU A 58 -6.12 -4.64 4.08
N SER A 59 -5.05 -5.12 4.69
CA SER A 59 -4.77 -6.54 4.83
C SER A 59 -5.88 -7.28 5.61
N ARG A 60 -6.40 -6.69 6.68
CA ARG A 60 -7.53 -7.25 7.43
C ARG A 60 -8.80 -7.29 6.58
N CYS A 61 -9.10 -6.24 5.85
CA CYS A 61 -10.23 -6.20 4.92
C CYS A 61 -10.13 -7.33 3.89
N LEU A 62 -8.98 -7.49 3.23
CA LEU A 62 -8.77 -8.53 2.21
C LEU A 62 -8.89 -9.96 2.75
N ARG A 63 -8.56 -10.17 4.03
CA ARG A 63 -8.71 -11.47 4.69
C ARG A 63 -10.11 -11.74 5.22
N ALA A 64 -10.83 -10.70 5.60
CA ALA A 64 -12.17 -10.81 6.17
C ALA A 64 -13.25 -10.99 5.10
N PHE A 65 -13.03 -10.41 3.92
CA PHE A 65 -13.99 -10.51 2.83
C PHE A 65 -13.60 -11.65 1.90
N ASP A 66 -14.37 -12.73 1.94
CA ASP A 66 -14.33 -13.79 0.93
C ASP A 66 -15.00 -13.29 -0.36
N THR A 67 -14.37 -12.32 -1.02
CA THR A 67 -15.10 -11.48 -1.93
C THR A 67 -14.51 -11.44 -3.30
N ASN A 68 -15.43 -11.28 -4.17
CA ASN A 68 -15.27 -10.95 -5.54
C ASN A 68 -14.96 -9.44 -5.71
N PHE A 69 -13.76 -9.00 -5.37
CA PHE A 69 -13.27 -7.66 -5.68
C PHE A 69 -12.95 -7.52 -7.17
N GLY A 70 -13.86 -8.00 -8.04
CA GLY A 70 -13.60 -8.15 -9.46
C GLY A 70 -13.11 -6.89 -10.16
N HIS A 71 -13.50 -5.71 -9.68
CA HIS A 71 -13.18 -4.41 -10.27
C HIS A 71 -12.14 -3.59 -9.48
N ILE A 72 -11.56 -4.15 -8.44
CA ILE A 72 -10.63 -3.42 -7.55
C ILE A 72 -9.27 -4.11 -7.58
N ALA A 73 -8.22 -3.32 -7.77
CA ALA A 73 -6.84 -3.73 -7.56
C ALA A 73 -6.29 -3.13 -6.27
N PHE A 74 -5.35 -3.81 -5.63
CA PHE A 74 -4.81 -3.42 -4.34
C PHE A 74 -3.29 -3.47 -4.32
N VAL A 75 -2.69 -2.48 -3.66
CA VAL A 75 -1.27 -2.47 -3.27
C VAL A 75 -1.21 -2.36 -1.75
N LEU A 76 -0.80 -3.43 -1.07
CA LEU A 76 -0.76 -3.48 0.39
C LEU A 76 0.36 -2.62 0.99
N CYS A 77 1.44 -2.44 0.27
CA CYS A 77 2.55 -1.60 0.69
C CYS A 77 3.23 -1.00 -0.54
N ALA A 78 2.98 0.29 -0.75
CA ALA A 78 3.58 1.02 -1.87
C ALA A 78 5.03 1.44 -1.59
N ASN A 79 5.44 1.52 -0.32
CA ASN A 79 6.75 1.96 0.13
C ASN A 79 7.35 0.99 1.16
N PRO A 80 7.79 -0.20 0.74
CA PRO A 80 8.33 -1.20 1.68
C PRO A 80 9.64 -0.76 2.35
N ASP A 81 10.47 0.02 1.68
CA ASP A 81 11.71 0.54 2.27
C ASP A 81 11.40 1.53 3.38
N GLY A 82 10.52 2.49 3.12
CA GLY A 82 10.06 3.43 4.14
C GLY A 82 9.38 2.73 5.31
N ALA A 83 8.57 1.69 5.05
CA ALA A 83 7.92 0.90 6.09
C ALA A 83 8.94 0.17 6.97
N THR A 84 10.02 -0.36 6.39
CA THR A 84 11.10 -1.02 7.13
C THR A 84 11.94 -0.02 7.93
N LEU A 85 12.19 1.17 7.36
CA LEU A 85 12.99 2.21 7.98
C LEU A 85 12.20 3.09 8.95
N GLY A 86 10.87 3.00 8.95
CA GLY A 86 9.99 3.88 9.74
C GLY A 86 10.00 5.33 9.24
N THR A 87 10.21 5.55 7.94
CA THR A 87 10.33 6.88 7.35
C THR A 87 9.15 7.22 6.46
N ARG A 88 8.87 8.51 6.32
CA ARG A 88 7.82 9.01 5.42
C ARG A 88 8.14 8.69 3.96
N GLY A 89 9.33 9.03 3.51
CA GLY A 89 9.81 8.80 2.15
C GLY A 89 10.29 7.37 1.89
N ASN A 90 10.67 7.12 0.65
CA ASN A 90 11.37 5.90 0.29
C ASN A 90 12.86 5.95 0.74
N ALA A 91 13.65 4.92 0.41
CA ALA A 91 15.07 4.86 0.78
C ALA A 91 15.94 6.00 0.20
N ASN A 92 15.47 6.69 -0.83
CA ASN A 92 16.12 7.90 -1.36
C ASN A 92 15.59 9.21 -0.72
N GLY A 93 14.74 9.13 0.31
CA GLY A 93 14.12 10.29 0.94
C GLY A 93 13.02 10.96 0.09
N VAL A 94 12.49 10.27 -0.89
CA VAL A 94 11.44 10.80 -1.77
C VAL A 94 10.07 10.57 -1.14
N ASP A 95 9.30 11.65 -0.94
CA ASP A 95 7.87 11.56 -0.63
C ASP A 95 7.10 11.12 -1.88
N LEU A 96 6.69 9.87 -1.91
CA LEU A 96 6.00 9.29 -3.07
C LEU A 96 4.69 10.02 -3.37
N ASN A 97 4.02 10.55 -2.34
CA ASN A 97 2.77 11.31 -2.50
C ASN A 97 2.98 12.74 -3.00
N ARG A 98 4.20 13.14 -3.26
CA ARG A 98 4.58 14.43 -3.88
C ARG A 98 5.27 14.25 -5.24
N ASN A 99 5.42 13.02 -5.70
CA ASN A 99 6.20 12.71 -6.91
C ASN A 99 5.38 12.05 -8.02
N PHE A 100 4.09 12.33 -8.10
CA PHE A 100 3.27 11.95 -9.25
C PHE A 100 3.40 12.98 -10.36
N ALA A 101 3.39 12.53 -11.61
CA ALA A 101 3.43 13.38 -12.80
C ALA A 101 2.08 14.09 -13.02
N THR A 102 1.80 15.07 -12.19
CA THR A 102 0.58 15.88 -12.18
C THR A 102 0.88 17.34 -12.49
N SER A 103 -0.13 18.11 -12.89
CA SER A 103 0.02 19.53 -13.23
C SER A 103 0.50 20.40 -12.06
N ASN A 104 0.28 19.95 -10.82
CA ASN A 104 0.72 20.63 -9.59
C ASN A 104 2.02 20.05 -9.01
N TRP A 105 2.74 19.20 -9.75
CA TRP A 105 4.02 18.68 -9.29
C TRP A 105 5.04 19.81 -9.08
N ASN A 106 5.75 19.75 -7.95
CA ASN A 106 6.76 20.73 -7.59
C ASN A 106 8.00 20.03 -7.02
N PRO A 107 9.17 20.16 -7.66
CA PRO A 107 10.38 19.48 -7.21
C PRO A 107 10.83 19.87 -5.80
N ALA A 108 10.48 21.07 -5.34
CA ALA A 108 10.81 21.52 -3.98
C ALA A 108 10.06 20.76 -2.88
N HIS A 109 8.98 20.04 -3.22
CA HIS A 109 8.17 19.28 -2.26
C HIS A 109 8.41 17.77 -2.31
N VAL A 110 9.27 17.30 -3.22
CA VAL A 110 9.50 15.85 -3.44
C VAL A 110 10.29 15.21 -2.31
N GLN A 111 11.22 15.96 -1.69
CA GLN A 111 12.00 15.43 -0.57
C GLN A 111 11.15 15.33 0.69
N SER A 112 11.11 14.15 1.29
CA SER A 112 10.47 13.96 2.58
C SER A 112 11.30 14.64 3.68
N ARG A 113 10.64 15.45 4.50
CA ARG A 113 11.25 15.95 5.72
C ARG A 113 11.11 14.88 6.79
N SER A 114 12.22 14.54 7.46
CA SER A 114 12.16 13.74 8.68
C SER A 114 11.39 14.55 9.74
N ILE A 115 10.42 13.94 10.39
CA ILE A 115 9.69 14.56 11.51
C ILE A 115 10.56 14.60 12.78
N LEU A 116 11.78 14.03 12.72
CA LEU A 116 12.70 13.90 13.84
C LEU A 116 13.85 14.92 13.82
N GLU A 117 13.70 16.02 13.08
CA GLU A 117 14.60 17.19 13.21
C GLU A 117 13.91 18.32 13.96
#